data_4fd194d9b63c8142f0b900a70bb4ac84
#
_entry.id   4fd194d9b63c8142f0b900a70bb4ac84
#
_cell.length_a   1.000
_cell.length_b   1.000
_cell.length_c   1.000
_cell.angle_alpha   90.00
_cell.angle_beta   90.00
_cell.angle_gamma   90.00
#
_symmetry.space_group_name_H-M   'P 1'
#
loop_
_entity.id
_entity.type
_entity.pdbx_description
1 polymer ?
#
loop_
_entity_poly.entity_id
_entity_poly.type
_entity_poly.pdbx_seq_one_letter_code
_entity_poly.pdbx_strand_id
1 'polypeptide(L)'
;MYAQCEDYFWQVEDNYILSLGRYAEAHGKNGVAGDLLNRAFEIVPTSQRDFEKLDEQCKRICQATALGINYYLQTHPEVKPRLITTFEPWHVLALNRHLSMEQLYRFAHIDGSMPRLYKEMDAARGSNAFALAPGKTASGHATLLINPHQPYFDFGQFYEVHVRSAEDGGFNYTGGTFFGNPLPILGWNEFM
;
A
#
# COMPACT_ATOMS: atom_id res chain seq x y z
N MET A 1 2.73 7.08 9.16
CA MET A 1 3.89 6.31 8.65
C MET A 1 4.87 5.91 9.75
N TYR A 2 5.20 6.80 10.68
CA TYR A 2 6.10 6.46 11.79
C TYR A 2 5.61 5.23 12.58
N ALA A 3 4.34 5.19 13.00
CA ALA A 3 3.77 4.03 13.72
C ALA A 3 3.83 2.72 12.91
N GLN A 4 3.58 2.77 11.60
CA GLN A 4 3.75 1.58 10.75
C GLN A 4 5.21 1.07 10.76
N CYS A 5 6.18 1.98 10.85
CA CYS A 5 7.59 1.60 10.94
C CYS A 5 7.96 1.06 12.33
N GLU A 6 7.38 1.61 13.41
CA GLU A 6 7.56 1.07 14.77
C GLU A 6 7.08 -0.38 14.86
N ASP A 7 5.92 -0.67 14.25
CA ASP A 7 5.35 -2.01 14.28
C ASP A 7 6.06 -2.98 13.33
N TYR A 8 6.32 -2.57 12.07
CA TYR A 8 6.81 -3.46 11.01
C TYR A 8 7.63 -2.74 9.94
N PHE A 9 8.76 -2.12 10.30
CA PHE A 9 9.60 -1.38 9.34
C PHE A 9 9.96 -2.21 8.10
N TRP A 10 10.40 -3.45 8.28
CA TRP A 10 10.85 -4.26 7.14
C TRP A 10 9.71 -4.63 6.19
N GLN A 11 8.47 -4.70 6.65
CA GLN A 11 7.31 -4.86 5.77
C GLN A 11 7.04 -3.59 4.96
N VAL A 12 7.20 -2.42 5.59
CA VAL A 12 7.14 -1.12 4.88
C VAL A 12 8.24 -1.08 3.82
N GLU A 13 9.48 -1.37 4.19
CA GLU A 13 10.62 -1.35 3.28
C GLU A 13 10.44 -2.35 2.12
N ASP A 14 10.05 -3.60 2.40
CA ASP A 14 9.89 -4.64 1.39
C ASP A 14 8.83 -4.27 0.35
N ASN A 15 7.71 -3.65 0.76
CA ASN A 15 6.70 -3.17 -0.17
C ASN A 15 7.26 -2.08 -1.11
N TYR A 16 8.12 -1.20 -0.60
CA TYR A 16 8.80 -0.21 -1.44
C TYR A 16 9.88 -0.86 -2.33
N ILE A 17 10.69 -1.78 -1.81
CA ILE A 17 11.68 -2.51 -2.59
C ILE A 17 11.02 -3.21 -3.77
N LEU A 18 9.89 -3.89 -3.52
CA LEU A 18 9.11 -4.58 -4.53
C LEU A 18 8.60 -3.60 -5.60
N SER A 19 8.00 -2.48 -5.16
CA SER A 19 7.44 -1.47 -6.06
C SER A 19 8.50 -0.77 -6.92
N LEU A 20 9.72 -0.65 -6.41
CA LEU A 20 10.85 -0.07 -7.14
C LEU A 20 11.51 -1.05 -8.13
N GLY A 21 11.04 -2.30 -8.21
CA GLY A 21 11.64 -3.32 -9.06
C GLY A 21 13.06 -3.70 -8.64
N ARG A 22 13.28 -3.81 -7.33
CA ARG A 22 14.56 -4.12 -6.68
C ARG A 22 14.49 -5.32 -5.73
N TYR A 23 13.39 -6.07 -5.78
CA TYR A 23 13.13 -7.15 -4.84
C TYR A 23 14.17 -8.26 -4.92
N ALA A 24 14.67 -8.55 -6.12
CA ALA A 24 15.73 -9.54 -6.33
C ALA A 24 17.07 -9.15 -5.68
N GLU A 25 17.33 -7.86 -5.46
CA GLU A 25 18.55 -7.38 -4.78
C GLU A 25 18.54 -7.79 -3.29
N ALA A 26 17.38 -7.77 -2.66
CA ALA A 26 17.21 -8.13 -1.25
C ALA A 26 16.89 -9.62 -1.04
N HIS A 27 16.11 -10.23 -1.94
CA HIS A 27 15.51 -11.55 -1.73
C HIS A 27 15.92 -12.61 -2.76
N GLY A 28 16.84 -12.25 -3.69
CA GLY A 28 17.42 -13.18 -4.65
C GLY A 28 16.54 -13.48 -5.85
N LYS A 29 16.88 -14.55 -6.58
CA LYS A 29 16.36 -14.86 -7.91
C LYS A 29 14.83 -14.92 -8.05
N ASN A 30 14.13 -15.22 -6.99
CA ASN A 30 12.66 -15.32 -7.02
C ASN A 30 11.99 -13.96 -7.30
N GLY A 31 12.66 -12.85 -7.01
CA GLY A 31 12.17 -11.50 -7.29
C GLY A 31 12.37 -11.02 -8.74
N VAL A 32 13.23 -11.67 -9.52
CA VAL A 32 13.67 -11.16 -10.84
C VAL A 32 12.49 -10.94 -11.78
N ALA A 33 11.54 -11.85 -11.83
CA ALA A 33 10.41 -11.71 -12.74
C ALA A 33 9.50 -10.52 -12.39
N GLY A 34 9.25 -10.29 -11.10
CA GLY A 34 8.50 -9.12 -10.63
C GLY A 34 9.24 -7.81 -10.89
N ASP A 35 10.55 -7.79 -10.66
CA ASP A 35 11.38 -6.63 -10.93
C ASP A 35 11.40 -6.28 -12.43
N LEU A 36 11.49 -7.28 -13.31
CA LEU A 36 11.42 -7.08 -14.75
C LEU A 36 10.08 -6.49 -15.18
N LEU A 37 8.97 -6.95 -14.61
CA LEU A 37 7.65 -6.38 -14.87
C LEU A 37 7.56 -4.92 -14.44
N ASN A 38 7.97 -4.59 -13.23
CA ASN A 38 7.96 -3.21 -12.74
C ASN A 38 8.82 -2.28 -13.63
N ARG A 39 9.95 -2.78 -14.13
CA ARG A 39 10.81 -2.05 -15.07
C ARG A 39 10.18 -1.92 -16.45
N ALA A 40 9.57 -2.99 -16.98
CA ALA A 40 8.88 -2.97 -18.28
C ALA A 40 7.70 -1.98 -18.30
N PHE A 41 7.01 -1.83 -17.17
CA PHE A 41 5.93 -0.84 -17.00
C PHE A 41 6.42 0.54 -16.57
N GLU A 42 7.73 0.75 -16.53
CA GLU A 42 8.33 2.04 -16.19
C GLU A 42 7.79 2.63 -14.87
N ILE A 43 7.55 1.78 -13.86
CA ILE A 43 6.97 2.21 -12.57
C ILE A 43 7.76 3.39 -12.00
N VAL A 44 9.09 3.27 -11.89
CA VAL A 44 9.96 4.29 -11.30
C VAL A 44 9.98 5.59 -12.12
N PRO A 45 10.39 5.59 -13.42
CA PRO A 45 10.50 6.84 -14.17
C PRO A 45 9.14 7.55 -14.34
N THR A 46 8.05 6.78 -14.43
CA THR A 46 6.72 7.36 -14.51
C THR A 46 6.28 7.97 -13.18
N SER A 47 6.59 7.33 -12.05
CA SER A 47 6.26 7.87 -10.73
C SER A 47 7.04 9.16 -10.44
N GLN A 48 8.30 9.24 -10.82
CA GLN A 48 9.10 10.46 -10.72
C GLN A 48 8.50 11.61 -11.54
N ARG A 49 8.20 11.34 -12.82
CA ARG A 49 7.58 12.34 -13.73
C ARG A 49 6.24 12.86 -13.24
N ASP A 50 5.41 11.94 -12.71
CA ASP A 50 4.05 12.28 -12.31
C ASP A 50 3.99 12.93 -10.93
N PHE A 51 4.95 12.67 -10.07
CA PHE A 51 5.08 13.39 -8.79
C PHE A 51 5.19 14.91 -9.00
N GLU A 52 5.94 15.33 -10.02
CA GLU A 52 6.09 16.76 -10.35
C GLU A 52 4.77 17.42 -10.76
N LYS A 53 3.82 16.65 -11.29
CA LYS A 53 2.51 17.12 -11.76
C LYS A 53 1.40 17.05 -10.72
N LEU A 54 1.67 16.47 -9.55
CA LEU A 54 0.68 16.40 -8.49
C LEU A 54 0.29 17.81 -8.00
N ASP A 55 -0.95 17.93 -7.54
CA ASP A 55 -1.36 19.09 -6.76
C ASP A 55 -0.60 19.18 -5.44
N GLU A 56 -0.59 20.36 -4.84
CA GLU A 56 0.18 20.63 -3.62
C GLU A 56 -0.28 19.81 -2.40
N GLN A 57 -1.55 19.43 -2.32
CA GLN A 57 -2.05 18.60 -1.23
C GLN A 57 -1.50 17.17 -1.36
N CYS A 58 -1.57 16.59 -2.54
CA CYS A 58 -1.02 15.26 -2.81
C CYS A 58 0.50 15.22 -2.63
N LYS A 59 1.24 16.26 -3.07
CA LYS A 59 2.68 16.39 -2.83
C LYS A 59 2.99 16.40 -1.34
N ARG A 60 2.26 17.19 -0.54
CA ARG A 60 2.47 17.24 0.92
C ARG A 60 2.24 15.89 1.59
N ILE A 61 1.23 15.11 1.18
CA ILE A 61 0.99 13.77 1.71
C ILE A 61 2.19 12.85 1.40
N CYS A 62 2.68 12.86 0.18
CA CYS A 62 3.85 12.08 -0.23
C CYS A 62 5.10 12.48 0.55
N GLN A 63 5.34 13.79 0.69
CA GLN A 63 6.47 14.34 1.44
C GLN A 63 6.39 13.96 2.92
N ALA A 64 5.23 14.11 3.56
CA ALA A 64 5.02 13.74 4.96
C ALA A 64 5.20 12.24 5.18
N THR A 65 4.81 11.42 4.19
CA THR A 65 5.01 9.96 4.21
C THR A 65 6.49 9.61 4.24
N ALA A 66 7.26 10.13 3.27
CA ALA A 66 8.70 9.90 3.20
C ALA A 66 9.42 10.44 4.44
N LEU A 67 9.04 11.64 4.90
CA LEU A 67 9.59 12.24 6.11
C LEU A 67 9.35 11.37 7.35
N GLY A 68 8.14 10.82 7.51
CA GLY A 68 7.81 9.96 8.65
C GLY A 68 8.65 8.68 8.69
N ILE A 69 8.90 8.06 7.54
CA ILE A 69 9.76 6.87 7.45
C ILE A 69 11.24 7.23 7.72
N ASN A 70 11.72 8.30 7.10
CA ASN A 70 13.11 8.76 7.28
C ASN A 70 13.37 9.20 8.73
N TYR A 71 12.41 9.85 9.37
CA TYR A 71 12.51 10.24 10.78
C TYR A 71 12.56 9.00 11.69
N TYR A 72 11.76 7.95 11.39
CA TYR A 72 11.88 6.69 12.11
C TYR A 72 13.31 6.12 12.03
N LEU A 73 13.89 6.03 10.84
CA LEU A 73 15.25 5.55 10.65
C LEU A 73 16.30 6.43 11.36
N GLN A 74 16.09 7.74 11.39
CA GLN A 74 16.98 8.67 12.10
C GLN A 74 16.95 8.45 13.62
N THR A 75 15.78 8.15 14.16
CA THR A 75 15.58 7.96 15.60
C THR A 75 15.83 6.53 16.08
N HIS A 76 15.97 5.58 15.16
CA HIS A 76 16.23 4.15 15.42
C HIS A 76 17.48 3.66 14.67
N PRO A 77 18.68 4.14 15.06
CA PRO A 77 19.93 3.79 14.35
C PRO A 77 20.31 2.31 14.42
N GLU A 78 19.69 1.55 15.32
CA GLU A 78 19.81 0.08 15.42
C GLU A 78 19.08 -0.62 14.27
N VAL A 79 18.05 -0.02 13.71
CA VAL A 79 17.30 -0.55 12.55
C VAL A 79 18.14 -0.38 11.29
N LYS A 80 18.49 -1.48 10.66
CA LYS A 80 19.30 -1.47 9.44
C LYS A 80 18.43 -1.80 8.24
N PRO A 81 18.15 -0.82 7.36
CA PRO A 81 17.46 -1.08 6.11
C PRO A 81 18.20 -2.13 5.26
N ARG A 82 17.44 -2.91 4.50
CA ARG A 82 18.00 -3.89 3.54
C ARG A 82 18.59 -3.20 2.32
N LEU A 83 17.88 -2.22 1.76
CA LEU A 83 18.26 -1.52 0.54
C LEU A 83 17.95 -0.02 0.54
N ILE A 84 16.87 0.43 1.21
CA ILE A 84 16.39 1.79 1.10
C ILE A 84 16.78 2.59 2.34
N THR A 85 17.87 3.30 2.25
CA THR A 85 18.37 4.14 3.36
C THR A 85 17.74 5.53 3.41
N THR A 86 17.09 5.94 2.31
CA THR A 86 16.38 7.22 2.20
C THR A 86 15.13 7.02 1.35
N PHE A 87 13.99 7.37 1.91
CA PHE A 87 12.71 7.31 1.21
C PHE A 87 12.39 8.65 0.57
N GLU A 88 12.08 8.61 -0.72
CA GLU A 88 11.73 9.77 -1.51
C GLU A 88 10.20 9.92 -1.64
N PRO A 89 9.66 11.15 -1.71
CA PRO A 89 8.20 11.35 -1.79
C PRO A 89 7.52 10.60 -2.95
N TRP A 90 8.16 10.52 -4.11
CA TRP A 90 7.64 9.83 -5.30
C TRP A 90 7.56 8.30 -5.12
N HIS A 91 8.22 7.71 -4.12
CA HIS A 91 8.11 6.29 -3.81
C HIS A 91 6.66 5.90 -3.49
N VAL A 92 5.87 6.79 -2.88
CA VAL A 92 4.45 6.56 -2.61
C VAL A 92 3.67 6.30 -3.91
N LEU A 93 3.98 7.05 -4.97
CA LEU A 93 3.38 6.81 -6.28
C LEU A 93 3.82 5.49 -6.89
N ALA A 94 5.10 5.12 -6.72
CA ALA A 94 5.60 3.84 -7.20
C ALA A 94 4.88 2.66 -6.52
N LEU A 95 4.67 2.74 -5.21
CA LEU A 95 3.92 1.74 -4.47
C LEU A 95 2.48 1.61 -4.99
N ASN A 96 1.77 2.72 -5.13
CA ASN A 96 0.39 2.70 -5.60
C ASN A 96 0.26 2.22 -7.06
N ARG A 97 1.21 2.57 -7.93
CA ARG A 97 1.28 2.03 -9.29
C ARG A 97 1.50 0.54 -9.31
N HIS A 98 2.45 0.06 -8.51
CA HIS A 98 2.71 -1.37 -8.40
C HIS A 98 1.46 -2.13 -7.94
N LEU A 99 0.78 -1.67 -6.88
CA LEU A 99 -0.46 -2.26 -6.40
C LEU A 99 -1.57 -2.27 -7.46
N SER A 100 -1.71 -1.19 -8.22
CA SER A 100 -2.70 -1.10 -9.31
C SER A 100 -2.37 -2.04 -10.46
N MET A 101 -1.10 -2.16 -10.84
CA MET A 101 -0.64 -3.06 -11.89
C MET A 101 -0.79 -4.53 -11.48
N GLU A 102 -0.48 -4.87 -10.23
CA GLU A 102 -0.71 -6.21 -9.70
C GLU A 102 -2.16 -6.62 -9.83
N GLN A 103 -3.10 -5.73 -9.46
CA GLN A 103 -4.54 -5.98 -9.62
C GLN A 103 -4.93 -6.17 -11.09
N LEU A 104 -4.40 -5.32 -11.98
CA LEU A 104 -4.68 -5.43 -13.41
C LEU A 104 -4.24 -6.78 -13.97
N TYR A 105 -3.06 -7.28 -13.58
CA TYR A 105 -2.58 -8.61 -14.00
C TYR A 105 -3.51 -9.73 -13.57
N ARG A 106 -4.03 -9.66 -12.36
CA ARG A 106 -4.99 -10.65 -11.85
C ARG A 106 -6.26 -10.67 -12.66
N PHE A 107 -6.85 -9.49 -12.94
CA PHE A 107 -8.10 -9.40 -13.70
C PHE A 107 -7.92 -9.76 -15.18
N ALA A 108 -6.76 -9.51 -15.76
CA ALA A 108 -6.50 -9.81 -17.17
C ALA A 108 -6.30 -11.29 -17.45
N HIS A 109 -6.24 -12.15 -16.42
CA HIS A 109 -5.97 -13.59 -16.55
C HIS A 109 -4.83 -13.86 -17.54
N ILE A 110 -3.72 -13.12 -17.42
CA ILE A 110 -2.55 -13.28 -18.30
C ILE A 110 -1.89 -14.61 -17.94
N ASP A 111 -2.48 -15.66 -18.49
CA ASP A 111 -2.10 -17.04 -18.21
C ASP A 111 -0.69 -17.34 -18.71
N GLY A 112 0.10 -17.98 -17.87
CA GLY A 112 1.43 -18.46 -18.21
C GLY A 112 2.59 -17.48 -18.00
N SER A 113 2.36 -16.17 -17.93
CA SER A 113 3.41 -15.14 -17.79
C SER A 113 3.57 -14.57 -16.38
N MET A 114 2.63 -14.88 -15.48
CA MET A 114 2.68 -14.40 -14.10
C MET A 114 3.89 -14.99 -13.38
N PRO A 115 4.74 -14.17 -12.76
CA PRO A 115 5.80 -14.64 -11.89
C PRO A 115 5.24 -15.57 -10.82
N ARG A 116 6.01 -16.61 -10.46
CA ARG A 116 5.59 -17.60 -9.44
C ARG A 116 5.12 -16.94 -8.14
N LEU A 117 5.78 -15.84 -7.76
CA LEU A 117 5.41 -15.03 -6.59
C LEU A 117 3.93 -14.62 -6.62
N TYR A 118 3.42 -14.16 -7.77
CA TYR A 118 2.02 -13.74 -7.89
C TYR A 118 1.05 -14.93 -7.93
N LYS A 119 1.47 -16.08 -8.48
CA LYS A 119 0.64 -17.30 -8.52
C LYS A 119 0.40 -17.89 -7.13
N GLU A 120 1.42 -17.90 -6.29
CA GLU A 120 1.30 -18.41 -4.91
C GLU A 120 0.44 -17.50 -4.03
N MET A 121 0.44 -16.20 -4.32
CA MET A 121 -0.37 -15.20 -3.61
C MET A 121 -1.85 -15.19 -4.04
N ASP A 122 -2.18 -15.71 -5.22
CA ASP A 122 -3.50 -15.55 -5.84
C ASP A 122 -4.56 -16.54 -5.33
N ALA A 123 -4.15 -17.67 -4.79
CA ALA A 123 -5.06 -18.79 -4.47
C ALA A 123 -6.08 -18.49 -3.35
N ALA A 124 -5.93 -17.39 -2.60
CA ALA A 124 -6.77 -17.09 -1.44
C ALA A 124 -7.31 -15.65 -1.39
N ARG A 125 -7.08 -14.82 -2.42
CA ARG A 125 -7.46 -13.42 -2.38
C ARG A 125 -8.81 -13.17 -3.04
N GLY A 126 -9.62 -12.37 -2.40
CA GLY A 126 -10.90 -11.88 -2.85
C GLY A 126 -11.38 -10.82 -1.88
N SER A 127 -12.65 -10.48 -1.95
CA SER A 127 -13.25 -9.58 -0.98
C SER A 127 -14.75 -9.70 -1.02
N ASN A 128 -15.40 -9.48 0.11
CA ASN A 128 -16.85 -9.36 0.21
C ASN A 128 -17.21 -8.03 0.86
N ALA A 129 -18.29 -7.42 0.43
CA ALA A 129 -18.88 -6.28 1.11
C ALA A 129 -20.40 -6.40 1.09
N PHE A 130 -21.02 -6.05 2.21
CA PHE A 130 -22.48 -6.03 2.37
C PHE A 130 -22.91 -4.72 2.99
N ALA A 131 -23.87 -4.05 2.37
CA ALA A 131 -24.53 -2.88 2.93
C ALA A 131 -26.00 -3.23 3.18
N LEU A 132 -26.43 -3.13 4.43
CA LEU A 132 -27.80 -3.37 4.85
C LEU A 132 -28.48 -2.04 5.18
N ALA A 133 -29.62 -1.78 4.55
CA ALA A 133 -30.43 -0.63 4.86
C ALA A 133 -31.06 -0.74 6.26
N PRO A 134 -31.42 0.37 6.93
CA PRO A 134 -31.99 0.38 8.28
C PRO A 134 -33.19 -0.57 8.47
N GLY A 135 -34.09 -0.63 7.48
CA GLY A 135 -35.26 -1.52 7.51
C GLY A 135 -34.97 -3.03 7.42
N LYS A 136 -33.70 -3.40 7.21
CA LYS A 136 -33.25 -4.82 7.15
C LYS A 136 -32.42 -5.24 8.36
N THR A 137 -32.24 -4.36 9.33
CA THR A 137 -31.48 -4.63 10.55
C THR A 137 -32.37 -4.58 11.78
N ALA A 138 -32.09 -5.40 12.78
CA ALA A 138 -32.83 -5.40 14.04
C ALA A 138 -32.61 -4.10 14.87
N SER A 139 -31.47 -3.44 14.65
CA SER A 139 -31.13 -2.17 15.32
C SER A 139 -31.81 -0.95 14.70
N GLY A 140 -32.38 -1.07 13.50
CA GLY A 140 -32.89 0.08 12.74
C GLY A 140 -31.84 1.02 12.18
N HIS A 141 -30.55 0.62 12.21
CA HIS A 141 -29.43 1.39 11.66
C HIS A 141 -28.85 0.71 10.41
N ALA A 142 -28.31 1.51 9.49
CA ALA A 142 -27.54 0.96 8.39
C ALA A 142 -26.34 0.17 8.92
N THR A 143 -26.03 -0.94 8.27
CA THR A 143 -24.88 -1.79 8.63
C THR A 143 -24.01 -2.02 7.41
N LEU A 144 -22.71 -1.80 7.56
CA LEU A 144 -21.72 -2.09 6.53
C LEU A 144 -20.77 -3.19 7.04
N LEU A 145 -20.57 -4.22 6.22
CA LEU A 145 -19.53 -5.21 6.41
C LEU A 145 -18.54 -5.10 5.24
N ILE A 146 -17.27 -4.96 5.56
CA ILE A 146 -16.17 -4.96 4.61
C ILE A 146 -15.23 -6.09 5.02
N ASN A 147 -15.03 -7.06 4.13
CA ASN A 147 -14.22 -8.25 4.39
C ASN A 147 -13.21 -8.46 3.26
N PRO A 148 -12.04 -7.82 3.31
CA PRO A 148 -10.96 -8.11 2.38
C PRO A 148 -10.33 -9.47 2.71
N HIS A 149 -10.18 -10.33 1.70
CA HIS A 149 -9.43 -11.57 1.82
C HIS A 149 -7.96 -11.31 1.49
N GLN A 150 -7.24 -10.81 2.46
CA GLN A 150 -5.81 -10.49 2.35
C GLN A 150 -5.00 -11.39 3.28
N PRO A 151 -3.72 -11.64 2.97
CA PRO A 151 -2.87 -12.45 3.84
C PRO A 151 -2.64 -11.76 5.18
N TYR A 152 -2.43 -12.56 6.22
CA TYR A 152 -2.08 -12.04 7.55
C TYR A 152 -0.61 -11.63 7.67
N PHE A 153 0.23 -12.04 6.72
CA PHE A 153 1.67 -11.80 6.71
C PHE A 153 2.15 -11.50 5.30
N ASP A 154 3.30 -10.87 5.18
CA ASP A 154 3.99 -10.54 3.94
C ASP A 154 3.24 -9.53 3.05
N PHE A 155 3.60 -9.50 1.77
CA PHE A 155 3.02 -8.59 0.79
C PHE A 155 1.50 -8.77 0.67
N GLY A 156 0.77 -7.67 0.81
CA GLY A 156 -0.70 -7.66 0.80
C GLY A 156 -1.33 -7.67 2.19
N GLN A 157 -0.56 -7.82 3.25
CA GLN A 157 -1.04 -7.62 4.61
C GLN A 157 -1.56 -6.20 4.79
N PHE A 158 -2.70 -6.08 5.49
CA PHE A 158 -3.25 -4.78 5.86
C PHE A 158 -2.76 -4.31 7.22
N TYR A 159 -2.57 -3.01 7.30
CA TYR A 159 -2.40 -2.27 8.54
C TYR A 159 -3.68 -1.49 8.84
N GLU A 160 -4.25 -1.69 10.01
CA GLU A 160 -5.47 -0.97 10.43
C GLU A 160 -5.09 0.43 10.93
N VAL A 161 -5.82 1.44 10.46
CA VAL A 161 -5.59 2.84 10.83
C VAL A 161 -6.89 3.58 11.08
N HIS A 162 -6.82 4.54 12.00
CA HIS A 162 -7.80 5.59 12.13
C HIS A 162 -7.10 6.93 11.91
N VAL A 163 -7.49 7.64 10.88
CA VAL A 163 -6.90 8.93 10.51
C VAL A 163 -7.94 10.04 10.62
N ARG A 164 -7.55 11.14 11.25
CA ARG A 164 -8.42 12.29 11.44
C ARG A 164 -7.64 13.59 11.18
N SER A 165 -8.26 14.50 10.44
CA SER A 165 -7.85 15.89 10.33
C SER A 165 -8.96 16.80 10.84
N ALA A 166 -8.59 17.83 11.60
CA ALA A 166 -9.51 18.87 12.06
C ALA A 166 -9.40 20.17 11.25
N GLU A 167 -8.56 20.19 10.21
CA GLU A 167 -8.42 21.33 9.29
C GLU A 167 -9.68 21.48 8.41
N ASP A 168 -9.88 22.65 7.84
CA ASP A 168 -10.96 22.90 6.89
C ASP A 168 -10.93 21.90 5.74
N GLY A 169 -12.06 21.23 5.51
CA GLY A 169 -12.13 20.08 4.61
C GLY A 169 -11.52 18.81 5.16
N GLY A 170 -11.29 18.76 6.47
CA GLY A 170 -10.74 17.62 7.18
C GLY A 170 -11.54 16.35 7.03
N PHE A 171 -10.98 15.26 7.50
CA PHE A 171 -11.59 13.94 7.41
C PHE A 171 -11.45 13.16 8.70
N ASN A 172 -12.33 12.19 8.86
CA ASN A 172 -12.32 11.21 9.91
C ASN A 172 -12.61 9.84 9.29
N TYR A 173 -11.63 8.95 9.25
CA TYR A 173 -11.74 7.72 8.50
C TYR A 173 -11.02 6.58 9.21
N THR A 174 -11.71 5.45 9.37
CA THR A 174 -11.16 4.22 9.93
C THR A 174 -11.11 3.15 8.85
N GLY A 175 -10.01 2.41 8.77
CA GLY A 175 -9.92 1.35 7.77
C GLY A 175 -8.56 0.70 7.68
N GLY A 176 -8.37 -0.05 6.60
CA GLY A 176 -7.16 -0.77 6.29
C GLY A 176 -6.37 -0.15 5.14
N THR A 177 -5.07 -0.24 5.25
CA THR A 177 -4.14 0.15 4.19
C THR A 177 -3.02 -0.88 4.05
N PHE A 178 -2.34 -0.91 2.92
CA PHE A 178 -1.09 -1.66 2.82
C PHE A 178 0.04 -0.95 3.54
N PHE A 179 0.97 -1.71 4.11
CA PHE A 179 2.18 -1.13 4.68
C PHE A 179 2.91 -0.24 3.67
N GLY A 180 3.31 0.92 4.12
CA GLY A 180 3.93 1.94 3.26
C GLY A 180 2.95 2.90 2.61
N ASN A 181 1.65 2.62 2.61
CA ASN A 181 0.65 3.54 2.08
C ASN A 181 0.11 4.45 3.20
N PRO A 182 0.07 5.79 2.99
CA PRO A 182 -0.29 6.74 4.03
C PRO A 182 -1.79 6.80 4.34
N LEU A 183 -2.65 6.40 3.40
CA LEU A 183 -4.08 6.55 3.51
C LEU A 183 -4.80 5.19 3.49
N PRO A 184 -5.90 5.05 4.23
CA PRO A 184 -6.77 3.88 4.11
C PRO A 184 -7.28 3.72 2.68
N ILE A 185 -7.27 2.49 2.18
CA ILE A 185 -7.78 2.15 0.84
C ILE A 185 -9.16 1.49 0.91
N LEU A 186 -9.56 1.06 2.08
CA LEU A 186 -10.90 0.57 2.39
C LEU A 186 -11.22 0.92 3.83
N GLY A 187 -12.49 1.12 4.14
CA GLY A 187 -12.93 1.48 5.49
C GLY A 187 -14.24 2.23 5.51
N TRP A 188 -14.44 3.01 6.56
CA TRP A 188 -15.66 3.77 6.80
C TRP A 188 -15.39 5.07 7.53
N ASN A 189 -16.36 5.96 7.47
CA ASN A 189 -16.45 7.19 8.25
C ASN A 189 -17.85 7.32 8.87
N GLU A 190 -18.16 8.49 9.44
CA GLU A 190 -19.47 8.78 10.05
C GLU A 190 -20.64 8.87 9.05
N PHE A 191 -20.37 8.86 7.75
CA PHE A 191 -21.39 8.99 6.71
C PHE A 191 -21.61 7.69 5.92
N MET A 192 -20.59 6.84 5.83
CA MET A 192 -20.63 5.58 5.09
C MET A 192 -19.54 4.60 5.54
#